data_bee819832247bd8d85a4cf98bee592ab
#
_entry.id   bee819832247bd8d85a4cf98bee592ab
#
_cell.length_a   1.000
_cell.length_b   1.000
_cell.length_c   1.000
_cell.angle_alpha   90.00
_cell.angle_beta   90.00
_cell.angle_gamma   90.00
#
_symmetry.space_group_name_H-M   'P 1'
#
loop_
_entity.id
_entity.type
_entity.pdbx_description
1 polymer ?
#
loop_
_entity_poly.entity_id
_entity_poly.type
_entity_poly.pdbx_seq_one_letter_code
_entity_poly.pdbx_strand_id
1 'polypeptide(L)'
;MKIVGFNGAPGKTGAIETLLTESLRAAEEEIAVLGETPNTAVIHLVDVVKEFHDGSFTNIPSSLQSTFESMRTADGFVFATPVHWFNMSALMKCFIDWLTSLERQDTRELEGKVAGVLAHCEEDGGNQAVTSILSPLVHMGMLVPPYCGFFRNKNMALQSEAGWQMVDHRLVGQNVVRLVACVQFNKRGWKLI
;
A
#
# COMPACT_ATOMS: atom_id res chain seq x y z
N MET A 1 -2.68 12.15 -11.24
CA MET A 1 -2.73 11.41 -9.95
C MET A 1 -1.61 10.38 -9.91
N LYS A 2 -0.86 10.31 -8.81
CA LYS A 2 0.27 9.37 -8.66
C LYS A 2 -0.01 8.33 -7.58
N ILE A 3 0.01 7.04 -7.96
CA ILE A 3 -0.18 5.90 -7.04
C ILE A 3 1.08 5.03 -7.04
N VAL A 4 1.62 4.72 -5.87
CA VAL A 4 2.82 3.88 -5.72
C VAL A 4 2.47 2.57 -5.05
N GLY A 5 2.89 1.48 -5.67
CA GLY A 5 2.78 0.12 -5.13
C GLY A 5 4.08 -0.33 -4.46
N PHE A 6 3.98 -0.95 -3.29
CA PHE A 6 5.11 -1.52 -2.57
C PHE A 6 5.02 -3.05 -2.54
N ASN A 7 5.98 -3.71 -3.16
CA ASN A 7 6.08 -5.17 -3.13
C ASN A 7 6.98 -5.60 -1.96
N GLY A 8 6.38 -6.19 -0.93
CA GLY A 8 7.05 -6.71 0.26
C GLY A 8 7.50 -8.17 0.15
N ALA A 9 7.46 -8.77 -1.05
CA ALA A 9 7.99 -10.12 -1.26
C ALA A 9 9.54 -10.10 -1.37
N PRO A 10 10.20 -11.19 -0.98
CA PRO A 10 11.64 -11.34 -1.16
C PRO A 10 12.05 -11.49 -2.64
N GLY A 11 11.10 -11.80 -3.52
CA GLY A 11 11.29 -11.89 -4.98
C GLY A 11 10.45 -10.85 -5.72
N LYS A 12 10.86 -10.55 -6.97
CA LYS A 12 10.20 -9.57 -7.83
C LYS A 12 9.15 -10.18 -8.76
N THR A 13 8.90 -11.46 -8.62
CA THR A 13 7.92 -12.22 -9.42
C THR A 13 7.04 -13.06 -8.50
N GLY A 14 5.93 -13.56 -9.01
CA GLY A 14 5.03 -14.44 -8.26
C GLY A 14 3.74 -13.76 -7.83
N ALA A 15 3.03 -14.35 -6.87
CA ALA A 15 1.67 -13.98 -6.51
C ALA A 15 1.53 -12.51 -6.06
N ILE A 16 2.47 -12.01 -5.26
CA ILE A 16 2.43 -10.62 -4.76
C ILE A 16 2.62 -9.63 -5.90
N GLU A 17 3.58 -9.88 -6.78
CA GLU A 17 3.79 -9.03 -7.97
C GLU A 17 2.55 -8.99 -8.85
N THR A 18 1.95 -10.16 -9.12
CA THR A 18 0.72 -10.25 -9.92
C THR A 18 -0.42 -9.46 -9.30
N LEU A 19 -0.72 -9.68 -8.01
CA LEU A 19 -1.79 -8.98 -7.31
C LEU A 19 -1.57 -7.45 -7.33
N LEU A 20 -0.34 -7.01 -7.06
CA LEU A 20 0.00 -5.60 -7.02
C LEU A 20 -0.11 -4.95 -8.40
N THR A 21 0.46 -5.59 -9.43
CA THR A 21 0.42 -5.07 -10.81
C THR A 21 -1.00 -4.98 -11.34
N GLU A 22 -1.84 -6.00 -11.10
CA GLU A 22 -3.25 -5.97 -11.50
C GLU A 22 -4.06 -4.91 -10.74
N SER A 23 -3.77 -4.70 -9.46
CA SER A 23 -4.38 -3.64 -8.66
C SER A 23 -3.99 -2.25 -9.16
N LEU A 24 -2.72 -2.03 -9.49
CA LEU A 24 -2.25 -0.77 -10.06
C LEU A 24 -2.81 -0.52 -11.46
N ARG A 25 -2.93 -1.56 -12.29
CA ARG A 25 -3.58 -1.44 -13.60
C ARG A 25 -5.04 -1.01 -13.45
N ALA A 26 -5.76 -1.56 -12.47
CA ALA A 26 -7.13 -1.13 -12.19
C ALA A 26 -7.19 0.31 -11.64
N ALA A 27 -6.17 0.75 -10.90
CA ALA A 27 -6.03 2.14 -10.51
C ALA A 27 -5.80 3.06 -11.73
N GLU A 28 -4.96 2.66 -12.70
CA GLU A 28 -4.74 3.41 -13.94
C GLU A 28 -6.03 3.56 -14.76
N GLU A 29 -6.80 2.47 -14.89
CA GLU A 29 -8.09 2.48 -15.55
C GLU A 29 -9.05 3.49 -14.87
N GLU A 30 -9.09 3.51 -13.55
CA GLU A 30 -9.94 4.42 -12.76
C GLU A 30 -9.46 5.88 -12.88
N ILE A 31 -8.15 6.15 -12.87
CA ILE A 31 -7.58 7.49 -13.09
C ILE A 31 -7.97 8.01 -14.48
N ALA A 32 -7.90 7.15 -15.51
CA ALA A 32 -8.30 7.51 -16.87
C ALA A 32 -9.80 7.83 -16.97
N VAL A 33 -10.67 7.12 -16.24
CA VAL A 33 -12.11 7.43 -16.15
C VAL A 33 -12.35 8.82 -15.55
N LEU A 34 -11.49 9.27 -14.61
CA LEU A 34 -11.55 10.62 -14.03
C LEU A 34 -11.00 11.71 -14.98
N GLY A 35 -10.50 11.35 -16.15
CA GLY A 35 -9.92 12.28 -17.12
C GLY A 35 -8.50 12.74 -16.78
N GLU A 36 -7.82 12.07 -15.85
CA GLU A 36 -6.45 12.37 -15.46
C GLU A 36 -5.44 11.44 -16.15
N THR A 37 -4.18 11.87 -16.21
CA THR A 37 -3.08 11.01 -16.68
C THR A 37 -2.62 10.08 -15.58
N PRO A 38 -2.64 8.75 -15.78
CA PRO A 38 -2.11 7.78 -14.83
C PRO A 38 -0.59 7.96 -14.62
N ASN A 39 -0.17 7.88 -13.37
CA ASN A 39 1.24 7.83 -12.98
C ASN A 39 1.38 6.78 -11.87
N THR A 40 1.70 5.56 -12.25
CA THR A 40 1.88 4.46 -11.30
C THR A 40 3.32 3.95 -11.32
N ALA A 41 3.78 3.43 -10.19
CA ALA A 41 5.09 2.83 -10.06
C ALA A 41 5.05 1.68 -9.05
N VAL A 42 5.86 0.65 -9.28
CA VAL A 42 6.14 -0.43 -8.32
C VAL A 42 7.52 -0.23 -7.71
N ILE A 43 7.58 -0.29 -6.38
CA ILE A 43 8.83 -0.32 -5.62
C ILE A 43 8.96 -1.69 -4.96
N HIS A 44 9.99 -2.42 -5.35
CA HIS A 44 10.31 -3.71 -4.73
C HIS A 44 11.13 -3.46 -3.46
N LEU A 45 10.55 -3.75 -2.29
CA LEU A 45 11.20 -3.49 -1.01
C LEU A 45 12.53 -4.24 -0.85
N VAL A 46 12.67 -5.39 -1.50
CA VAL A 46 13.93 -6.16 -1.53
C VAL A 46 15.10 -5.37 -2.12
N ASP A 47 14.83 -4.37 -2.96
CA ASP A 47 15.89 -3.53 -3.55
C ASP A 47 16.31 -2.38 -2.64
N VAL A 48 15.42 -1.89 -1.80
CA VAL A 48 15.60 -0.62 -1.07
C VAL A 48 15.74 -0.80 0.44
N VAL A 49 15.13 -1.82 1.04
CA VAL A 49 15.25 -2.12 2.47
C VAL A 49 16.46 -3.03 2.68
N LYS A 50 17.56 -2.48 3.19
CA LYS A 50 18.83 -3.18 3.39
C LYS A 50 19.20 -3.35 4.85
N GLU A 51 18.58 -2.64 5.74
CA GLU A 51 18.87 -2.62 7.17
C GLU A 51 17.62 -2.38 7.99
N PHE A 52 17.65 -2.74 9.25
CA PHE A 52 16.56 -2.48 10.19
C PHE A 52 16.58 -1.03 10.65
N HIS A 53 15.39 -0.52 11.00
CA HIS A 53 15.27 0.80 11.60
C HIS A 53 15.95 0.83 12.97
N ASP A 54 16.78 1.83 13.18
CA ASP A 54 17.62 1.97 14.37
C ASP A 54 16.96 2.80 15.50
N GLY A 55 15.71 3.23 15.33
CA GLY A 55 15.00 4.13 16.24
C GLY A 55 15.26 5.62 15.99
N SER A 56 16.09 5.97 15.01
CA SER A 56 16.37 7.36 14.64
C SER A 56 15.32 7.92 13.69
N PHE A 57 14.93 9.18 13.90
CA PHE A 57 14.06 9.94 12.99
C PHE A 57 14.82 10.63 11.85
N THR A 58 16.14 10.69 11.91
CA THR A 58 16.95 11.50 11.00
C THR A 58 17.94 10.70 10.16
N ASN A 59 18.24 9.49 10.57
CA ASN A 59 19.22 8.65 9.90
C ASN A 59 18.53 7.78 8.82
N ILE A 60 18.19 8.39 7.68
CA ILE A 60 17.54 7.69 6.57
C ILE A 60 18.59 7.06 5.66
N PRO A 61 18.59 5.73 5.47
CA PRO A 61 19.51 5.06 4.56
C PRO A 61 19.43 5.63 3.14
N SER A 62 20.57 5.74 2.47
CA SER A 62 20.62 6.22 1.09
C SER A 62 19.75 5.40 0.12
N SER A 63 19.62 4.09 0.38
CA SER A 63 18.75 3.18 -0.37
C SER A 63 17.26 3.51 -0.26
N LEU A 64 16.80 4.20 0.79
CA LEU A 64 15.40 4.59 0.99
C LEU A 64 15.08 6.03 0.57
N GLN A 65 16.08 6.87 0.31
CA GLN A 65 15.87 8.29 0.00
C GLN A 65 14.96 8.51 -1.21
N SER A 66 15.23 7.83 -2.32
CA SER A 66 14.39 7.92 -3.53
C SER A 66 12.99 7.36 -3.33
N THR A 67 12.85 6.33 -2.50
CA THR A 67 11.56 5.76 -2.12
C THR A 67 10.73 6.77 -1.33
N PHE A 68 11.34 7.42 -0.34
CA PHE A 68 10.65 8.44 0.45
C PHE A 68 10.30 9.67 -0.37
N GLU A 69 11.15 10.10 -1.30
CA GLU A 69 10.81 11.18 -2.23
C GLU A 69 9.62 10.79 -3.12
N SER A 70 9.58 9.53 -3.57
CA SER A 70 8.42 9.03 -4.30
C SER A 70 7.14 9.03 -3.44
N MET A 71 7.25 8.72 -2.15
CA MET A 71 6.12 8.76 -1.21
C MET A 71 5.65 10.20 -0.95
N ARG A 72 6.56 11.16 -0.79
CA ARG A 72 6.20 12.58 -0.62
C ARG A 72 5.34 13.10 -1.74
N THR A 73 5.68 12.73 -2.97
CA THR A 73 5.02 13.20 -4.19
C THR A 73 3.81 12.36 -4.62
N ALA A 74 3.57 11.20 -4.02
CA ALA A 74 2.43 10.35 -4.32
C ALA A 74 1.16 10.80 -3.61
N ASP A 75 0.02 10.52 -4.23
CA ASP A 75 -1.32 10.77 -3.68
C ASP A 75 -1.86 9.56 -2.90
N GLY A 76 -1.47 8.37 -3.32
CA GLY A 76 -1.92 7.13 -2.70
C GLY A 76 -0.97 5.96 -2.88
N PHE A 77 -1.23 4.90 -2.11
CA PHE A 77 -0.36 3.72 -2.03
C PHE A 77 -1.14 2.41 -2.05
N VAL A 78 -0.49 1.37 -2.58
CA VAL A 78 -0.92 -0.02 -2.41
C VAL A 78 0.24 -0.82 -1.83
N PHE A 79 0.08 -1.32 -0.61
CA PHE A 79 1.06 -2.17 0.07
C PHE A 79 0.72 -3.64 -0.17
N ALA A 80 1.65 -4.42 -0.72
CA ALA A 80 1.44 -5.83 -1.01
C ALA A 80 2.48 -6.70 -0.31
N THR A 81 2.01 -7.72 0.44
CA THR A 81 2.88 -8.57 1.27
C THR A 81 2.54 -10.05 1.16
N PRO A 82 3.53 -10.95 1.10
CA PRO A 82 3.28 -12.34 1.43
C PRO A 82 3.01 -12.49 2.94
N VAL A 83 2.21 -13.48 3.28
CA VAL A 83 1.99 -13.83 4.70
C VAL A 83 3.09 -14.78 5.16
N HIS A 84 3.82 -14.36 6.17
CA HIS A 84 4.81 -15.20 6.86
C HIS A 84 4.39 -15.35 8.32
N TRP A 85 4.10 -16.59 8.74
CA TRP A 85 3.69 -16.87 10.11
C TRP A 85 2.59 -15.92 10.63
N PHE A 86 1.46 -15.92 9.92
CA PHE A 86 0.25 -15.15 10.26
C PHE A 86 0.42 -13.62 10.21
N ASN A 87 1.51 -13.09 9.66
CA ASN A 87 1.74 -11.65 9.61
C ASN A 87 2.35 -11.23 8.27
N MET A 88 2.53 -9.92 8.08
CA MET A 88 3.28 -9.38 6.95
C MET A 88 4.71 -9.95 6.93
N SER A 89 5.35 -9.92 5.79
CA SER A 89 6.76 -10.28 5.68
C SER A 89 7.65 -9.40 6.55
N ALA A 90 8.78 -9.92 7.02
CA ALA A 90 9.79 -9.13 7.75
C ALA A 90 10.26 -7.92 6.93
N LEU A 91 10.33 -8.07 5.61
CA LEU A 91 10.71 -6.98 4.69
C LEU A 91 9.69 -5.85 4.70
N MET A 92 8.39 -6.16 4.65
CA MET A 92 7.33 -5.16 4.77
C MET A 92 7.32 -4.53 6.16
N LYS A 93 7.50 -5.33 7.23
CA LYS A 93 7.56 -4.78 8.59
C LYS A 93 8.73 -3.82 8.76
N CYS A 94 9.90 -4.19 8.27
CA CYS A 94 11.07 -3.32 8.30
C CYS A 94 10.84 -2.01 7.54
N PHE A 95 10.18 -2.07 6.39
CA PHE A 95 9.80 -0.86 5.64
C PHE A 95 8.84 0.03 6.42
N ILE A 96 7.80 -0.55 7.05
CA ILE A 96 6.86 0.21 7.89
C ILE A 96 7.59 0.88 9.07
N ASP A 97 8.57 0.21 9.68
CA ASP A 97 9.36 0.82 10.75
C ASP A 97 10.16 2.03 10.24
N TRP A 98 10.69 1.99 9.02
CA TRP A 98 11.34 3.12 8.39
C TRP A 98 10.40 4.29 8.07
N LEU A 99 9.08 4.08 7.93
CA LEU A 99 8.12 5.17 7.74
C LEU A 99 8.08 6.12 8.95
N THR A 100 8.56 5.71 10.11
CA THR A 100 8.78 6.58 11.27
C THR A 100 9.55 7.85 10.90
N SER A 101 10.48 7.78 9.94
CA SER A 101 11.25 8.93 9.47
C SER A 101 10.43 9.95 8.69
N LEU A 102 9.23 9.59 8.20
CA LEU A 102 8.27 10.48 7.54
C LEU A 102 7.22 11.04 8.51
N GLU A 103 7.19 10.53 9.75
CA GLU A 103 6.22 10.87 10.79
C GLU A 103 6.80 11.86 11.82
N ARG A 104 7.69 12.74 11.41
CA ARG A 104 8.21 13.79 12.28
C ARG A 104 7.10 14.75 12.67
N GLN A 105 7.11 15.21 13.91
CA GLN A 105 6.08 16.08 14.48
C GLN A 105 5.83 17.37 13.68
N ASP A 106 6.83 17.82 12.96
CA ASP A 106 6.81 19.06 12.18
C ASP A 106 6.38 18.87 10.72
N THR A 107 6.42 17.66 10.17
CA THR A 107 6.18 17.42 8.74
C THR A 107 4.95 16.56 8.44
N ARG A 108 4.69 15.50 9.20
CA ARG A 108 3.58 14.57 9.01
C ARG A 108 3.31 14.26 7.53
N GLU A 109 4.34 13.77 6.84
CA GLU A 109 4.37 13.69 5.38
C GLU A 109 3.40 12.66 4.78
N LEU A 110 2.88 11.75 5.61
CA LEU A 110 1.94 10.70 5.21
C LEU A 110 0.47 11.07 5.49
N GLU A 111 0.24 12.14 6.25
CA GLU A 111 -1.10 12.56 6.63
C GLU A 111 -1.95 12.94 5.41
N GLY A 112 -3.17 12.38 5.34
CA GLY A 112 -4.12 12.62 4.26
C GLY A 112 -3.84 11.86 2.96
N LYS A 113 -2.74 11.10 2.86
CA LYS A 113 -2.51 10.20 1.74
C LYS A 113 -3.36 8.94 1.88
N VAL A 114 -3.72 8.31 0.77
CA VAL A 114 -4.64 7.16 0.76
C VAL A 114 -3.87 5.86 0.67
N ALA A 115 -4.28 4.84 1.43
CA ALA A 115 -3.62 3.54 1.43
C ALA A 115 -4.60 2.37 1.23
N GLY A 116 -4.17 1.37 0.46
CA GLY A 116 -4.78 0.06 0.35
C GLY A 116 -3.76 -1.05 0.60
N VAL A 117 -4.21 -2.24 0.96
CA VAL A 117 -3.34 -3.37 1.34
C VAL A 117 -3.76 -4.65 0.64
N LEU A 118 -2.77 -5.36 0.12
CA LEU A 118 -2.91 -6.68 -0.49
C LEU A 118 -2.05 -7.70 0.26
N ALA A 119 -2.58 -8.89 0.49
CA ALA A 119 -1.81 -10.00 1.05
C ALA A 119 -2.03 -11.29 0.25
N HIS A 120 -1.04 -12.17 0.29
CA HIS A 120 -1.15 -13.54 -0.22
C HIS A 120 -0.66 -14.52 0.83
N CYS A 121 -1.47 -15.51 1.15
CA CYS A 121 -1.14 -16.60 2.07
C CYS A 121 -1.28 -17.97 1.39
N GLU A 122 -0.45 -18.91 1.82
CA GLU A 122 -0.54 -20.31 1.39
C GLU A 122 -1.69 -21.02 2.10
N GLU A 123 -1.84 -20.77 3.41
CA GLU A 123 -2.80 -21.42 4.27
C GLU A 123 -3.73 -20.42 4.98
N ASP A 124 -3.19 -19.59 5.87
CA ASP A 124 -3.97 -18.69 6.72
C ASP A 124 -3.18 -17.42 7.07
N GLY A 125 -3.75 -16.54 7.91
CA GLY A 125 -3.11 -15.31 8.38
C GLY A 125 -3.27 -14.09 7.47
N GLY A 126 -4.01 -14.22 6.35
CA GLY A 126 -4.19 -13.12 5.40
C GLY A 126 -4.84 -11.89 6.03
N ASN A 127 -5.88 -12.06 6.82
CA ASN A 127 -6.55 -10.96 7.50
C ASN A 127 -5.66 -10.29 8.55
N GLN A 128 -4.90 -11.08 9.31
CA GLN A 128 -3.96 -10.55 10.30
C GLN A 128 -2.86 -9.71 9.62
N ALA A 129 -2.32 -10.18 8.50
CA ALA A 129 -1.31 -9.44 7.75
C ALA A 129 -1.86 -8.10 7.23
N VAL A 130 -3.07 -8.09 6.64
CA VAL A 130 -3.74 -6.87 6.18
C VAL A 130 -3.95 -5.89 7.33
N THR A 131 -4.53 -6.32 8.44
CA THR A 131 -4.81 -5.44 9.59
C THR A 131 -3.56 -4.94 10.27
N SER A 132 -2.50 -5.76 10.34
CA SER A 132 -1.19 -5.36 10.89
C SER A 132 -0.51 -4.26 10.07
N ILE A 133 -0.80 -4.15 8.76
CA ILE A 133 -0.32 -3.05 7.91
C ILE A 133 -1.24 -1.84 8.05
N LEU A 134 -2.55 -2.02 7.99
CA LEU A 134 -3.51 -0.90 8.05
C LEU A 134 -3.40 -0.12 9.36
N SER A 135 -3.22 -0.79 10.49
CA SER A 135 -3.16 -0.17 11.81
C SER A 135 -2.09 0.94 11.92
N PRO A 136 -0.80 0.71 11.64
CA PRO A 136 0.19 1.77 11.66
C PRO A 136 -0.06 2.84 10.60
N LEU A 137 -0.52 2.50 9.39
CA LEU A 137 -0.78 3.48 8.34
C LEU A 137 -1.89 4.47 8.75
N VAL A 138 -2.96 3.99 9.36
CA VAL A 138 -4.02 4.84 9.92
C VAL A 138 -3.50 5.69 11.07
N HIS A 139 -2.65 5.14 11.95
CA HIS A 139 -2.01 5.89 13.02
C HIS A 139 -1.12 7.03 12.50
N MET A 140 -0.47 6.83 11.37
CA MET A 140 0.33 7.83 10.63
C MET A 140 -0.53 8.85 9.86
N GLY A 141 -1.86 8.85 10.04
CA GLY A 141 -2.76 9.81 9.41
C GLY A 141 -3.17 9.49 7.98
N MET A 142 -2.84 8.32 7.46
CA MET A 142 -3.31 7.90 6.14
C MET A 142 -4.81 7.58 6.17
N LEU A 143 -5.47 7.87 5.07
CA LEU A 143 -6.88 7.53 4.85
C LEU A 143 -7.00 6.16 4.18
N VAL A 144 -8.01 5.40 4.58
CA VAL A 144 -8.29 4.09 4.00
C VAL A 144 -9.69 4.05 3.40
N PRO A 145 -9.86 3.69 2.13
CA PRO A 145 -11.17 3.60 1.50
C PRO A 145 -11.95 2.37 1.98
N PRO A 146 -13.27 2.31 1.73
CA PRO A 146 -14.00 1.05 1.81
C PRO A 146 -13.31 -0.03 0.99
N TYR A 147 -13.29 -1.26 1.51
CA TYR A 147 -12.61 -2.41 0.88
C TYR A 147 -11.12 -2.16 0.59
N CYS A 148 -10.46 -1.44 1.49
CA CYS A 148 -9.03 -1.10 1.40
C CYS A 148 -8.09 -2.27 1.59
N GLY A 149 -8.57 -3.44 2.02
CA GLY A 149 -7.78 -4.62 2.28
C GLY A 149 -8.32 -5.85 1.56
N PHE A 150 -7.43 -6.58 0.90
CA PHE A 150 -7.73 -7.85 0.27
C PHE A 150 -6.63 -8.86 0.57
N PHE A 151 -7.00 -10.12 0.84
CA PHE A 151 -6.03 -11.19 0.85
C PHE A 151 -6.49 -12.36 -0.02
N ARG A 152 -5.55 -12.99 -0.69
CA ARG A 152 -5.73 -14.21 -1.45
C ARG A 152 -5.09 -15.37 -0.69
N ASN A 153 -5.89 -16.39 -0.39
CA ASN A 153 -5.37 -17.68 0.03
C ASN A 153 -5.18 -18.55 -1.20
N LYS A 154 -4.04 -19.24 -1.33
CA LYS A 154 -3.74 -20.12 -2.45
C LYS A 154 -4.78 -21.22 -2.66
N ASN A 155 -5.36 -21.71 -1.57
CA ASN A 155 -6.34 -22.78 -1.58
C ASN A 155 -7.79 -22.28 -1.73
N MET A 156 -8.03 -20.98 -1.66
CA MET A 156 -9.35 -20.44 -2.01
C MET A 156 -9.52 -20.58 -3.51
N ALA A 157 -10.45 -21.46 -3.92
CA ALA A 157 -10.92 -21.48 -5.29
C ALA A 157 -11.24 -20.03 -5.69
N LEU A 158 -10.88 -19.66 -6.91
CA LEU A 158 -11.37 -18.42 -7.50
C LEU A 158 -12.89 -18.52 -7.43
N GLN A 159 -13.51 -17.83 -6.48
CA GLN A 159 -14.95 -17.95 -6.22
C GLN A 159 -15.78 -17.28 -7.32
N SER A 160 -15.32 -17.36 -8.55
CA SER A 160 -16.04 -16.85 -9.73
C SER A 160 -17.42 -17.51 -9.92
N GLU A 161 -17.68 -18.63 -9.25
CA GLU A 161 -18.93 -19.36 -9.38
C GLU A 161 -20.01 -18.95 -8.34
N ALA A 162 -19.67 -18.21 -7.31
CA ALA A 162 -20.61 -17.91 -6.21
C ALA A 162 -21.43 -16.61 -6.39
N GLY A 163 -21.25 -15.87 -7.46
CA GLY A 163 -22.11 -14.73 -7.84
C GLY A 163 -22.14 -13.51 -6.92
N TRP A 164 -21.39 -13.49 -5.82
CA TRP A 164 -21.38 -12.40 -4.83
C TRP A 164 -19.99 -11.97 -4.35
N GLN A 165 -18.99 -12.13 -5.20
CA GLN A 165 -17.67 -11.58 -4.92
C GLN A 165 -17.72 -10.05 -4.92
N MET A 166 -17.68 -9.47 -3.75
CA MET A 166 -17.72 -8.01 -3.61
C MET A 166 -16.35 -7.37 -3.59
N VAL A 167 -15.29 -8.10 -3.26
CA VAL A 167 -13.93 -7.54 -3.12
C VAL A 167 -12.93 -8.41 -3.84
N ASP A 168 -12.15 -7.79 -4.68
CA ASP A 168 -10.93 -8.37 -5.27
C ASP A 168 -9.76 -7.39 -5.17
N HIS A 169 -8.57 -7.84 -5.54
CA HIS A 169 -7.37 -7.01 -5.50
C HIS A 169 -7.44 -5.78 -6.42
N ARG A 170 -8.21 -5.85 -7.50
CA ARG A 170 -8.41 -4.72 -8.44
C ARG A 170 -9.22 -3.62 -7.78
N LEU A 171 -10.27 -3.98 -7.01
CA LEU A 171 -11.10 -3.03 -6.29
C LEU A 171 -10.30 -2.22 -5.26
N VAL A 172 -9.26 -2.81 -4.65
CA VAL A 172 -8.38 -2.08 -3.74
C VAL A 172 -7.72 -0.90 -4.47
N GLY A 173 -7.13 -1.12 -5.63
CA GLY A 173 -6.52 -0.06 -6.44
C GLY A 173 -7.52 1.00 -6.89
N GLN A 174 -8.69 0.60 -7.38
CA GLN A 174 -9.75 1.52 -7.80
C GLN A 174 -10.23 2.40 -6.63
N ASN A 175 -10.45 1.81 -5.46
CA ASN A 175 -10.95 2.56 -4.31
C ASN A 175 -9.90 3.49 -3.71
N VAL A 176 -8.61 3.16 -3.78
CA VAL A 176 -7.54 4.12 -3.47
C VAL A 176 -7.68 5.36 -4.35
N VAL A 177 -7.83 5.20 -5.66
CA VAL A 177 -8.00 6.32 -6.61
C VAL A 177 -9.27 7.12 -6.31
N ARG A 178 -10.40 6.46 -6.10
CA ARG A 178 -11.69 7.10 -5.78
C ARG A 178 -11.60 7.97 -4.52
N LEU A 179 -10.96 7.44 -3.47
CA LEU A 179 -10.79 8.24 -2.25
C LEU A 179 -9.80 9.39 -2.45
N VAL A 180 -8.70 9.20 -3.18
CA VAL A 180 -7.79 10.29 -3.56
C VAL A 180 -8.55 11.39 -4.27
N ALA A 181 -9.39 11.08 -5.24
CA ALA A 181 -10.21 12.07 -5.95
C ALA A 181 -11.15 12.83 -5.02
N CYS A 182 -11.79 12.14 -4.06
CA CYS A 182 -12.65 12.76 -3.05
C CYS A 182 -11.87 13.73 -2.15
N VAL A 183 -10.66 13.35 -1.73
CA VAL A 183 -9.81 14.18 -0.86
C VAL A 183 -9.29 15.41 -1.60
N GLN A 184 -8.85 15.25 -2.84
CA GLN A 184 -8.37 16.36 -3.68
C GLN A 184 -9.49 17.36 -4.05
N PHE A 185 -10.70 16.86 -4.29
CA PHE A 185 -11.86 17.72 -4.55
C PHE A 185 -12.19 18.60 -3.35
N ASN A 186 -11.95 18.13 -2.14
CA ASN A 186 -12.15 18.88 -0.92
C ASN A 186 -10.90 19.72 -0.61
N LYS A 187 -10.74 20.89 -1.24
CA LYS A 187 -9.57 21.79 -1.14
C LYS A 187 -9.09 22.14 0.28
N ARG A 188 -9.84 21.77 1.31
CA ARG A 188 -9.46 21.95 2.71
C ARG A 188 -8.50 20.87 3.20
N GLY A 189 -8.41 19.73 2.45
CA GLY A 189 -7.59 18.61 2.84
C GLY A 189 -7.96 18.04 4.22
N TRP A 190 -7.52 16.85 4.50
CA TRP A 190 -7.48 16.35 5.86
C TRP A 190 -6.19 16.90 6.50
N LYS A 191 -6.32 17.74 7.50
CA LYS A 191 -5.19 18.16 8.33
C LYS A 191 -5.58 17.94 9.77
N LEU A 192 -4.75 17.22 10.52
CA LEU A 192 -4.77 17.29 11.96
C LEU A 192 -4.38 18.73 12.33
N ILE A 193 -5.17 19.31 13.20
CA ILE A 193 -5.02 20.69 13.69
C ILE A 193 -3.65 20.87 14.36
#